data_e225ba07456ecd278ca656c9c4758b8d
#
_entry.id   e225ba07456ecd278ca656c9c4758b8d
#
_cell.length_a   1.000
_cell.length_b   1.000
_cell.length_c   1.000
_cell.angle_alpha   90.00
_cell.angle_beta   90.00
_cell.angle_gamma   90.00
#
_symmetry.space_group_name_H-M   'P 1'
#
loop_
_entity.id
_entity.type
_entity.pdbx_description
1 polymer ?
#
loop_
_entity_poly.entity_id
_entity_poly.type
_entity_poly.pdbx_seq_one_letter_code
_entity_poly.pdbx_strand_id
1 'polypeptide(L)'
;HRLTSKQLIAIFTGKVKNWRQVGGKNLPITLINRTQGSGTRVTFEEYGLNGRESAVAQEQDSSGTVRQIVSSTPGAISYVSFGYVNKAVQPITINGIKPTERNVMDNDWKIWSYEHIYTNGQPTGLTKKFLHYLQNDHIQKTLFNKLGYISVKDMRYQRTWQGKISKGSGVE
;
A
#
# COMPACT_ATOMS: atom_id res chain seq x y z
N HIS A 1 6.19 8.74 14.06
CA HIS A 1 6.38 7.31 14.37
C HIS A 1 7.30 6.69 13.32
N ARG A 2 8.25 5.87 13.78
CA ARG A 2 9.30 5.27 12.95
C ARG A 2 9.44 3.79 13.30
N LEU A 3 9.55 2.95 12.29
CA LEU A 3 9.89 1.54 12.43
C LEU A 3 11.02 1.18 11.46
N THR A 4 11.80 0.18 11.81
CA THR A 4 12.62 -0.53 10.84
C THR A 4 11.77 -1.59 10.12
N SER A 5 12.19 -2.05 8.94
CA SER A 5 11.54 -3.17 8.25
C SER A 5 11.50 -4.43 9.13
N LYS A 6 12.55 -4.69 9.91
CA LYS A 6 12.57 -5.81 10.87
C LYS A 6 11.49 -5.70 11.94
N GLN A 7 11.29 -4.48 12.48
CA GLN A 7 10.25 -4.22 13.49
C GLN A 7 8.85 -4.34 12.87
N LEU A 8 8.64 -3.79 11.65
CA LEU A 8 7.39 -3.93 10.93
C LEU A 8 7.02 -5.41 10.75
N ILE A 9 7.96 -6.21 10.22
CA ILE A 9 7.79 -7.65 10.04
C ILE A 9 7.47 -8.33 11.39
N ALA A 10 8.21 -8.02 12.45
CA ALA A 10 8.01 -8.62 13.76
C ALA A 10 6.62 -8.30 14.36
N ILE A 11 6.11 -7.09 14.14
CA ILE A 11 4.76 -6.69 14.53
C ILE A 11 3.72 -7.50 13.76
N PHE A 12 3.79 -7.44 12.43
CA PHE A 12 2.76 -8.08 11.59
C PHE A 12 2.83 -9.60 11.57
N THR A 13 3.95 -10.21 11.93
CA THR A 13 4.04 -11.67 12.16
C THR A 13 3.73 -12.08 13.61
N GLY A 14 3.28 -11.16 14.48
CA GLY A 14 2.84 -11.44 15.84
C GLY A 14 3.96 -11.68 16.86
N LYS A 15 5.23 -11.48 16.49
CA LYS A 15 6.39 -11.63 17.38
C LYS A 15 6.51 -10.46 18.38
N VAL A 16 6.08 -9.26 17.96
CA VAL A 16 6.02 -8.06 18.79
C VAL A 16 4.56 -7.73 19.05
N LYS A 17 4.17 -7.68 20.32
CA LYS A 17 2.76 -7.50 20.76
C LYS A 17 2.54 -6.25 21.60
N ASN A 18 3.59 -5.49 21.86
CA ASN A 18 3.51 -4.25 22.63
C ASN A 18 4.45 -3.21 22.02
N TRP A 19 3.98 -1.98 21.88
CA TRP A 19 4.75 -0.88 21.32
C TRP A 19 6.05 -0.60 22.03
N ARG A 20 6.14 -0.84 23.34
CA ARG A 20 7.38 -0.67 24.10
C ARG A 20 8.53 -1.55 23.60
N GLN A 21 8.24 -2.69 23.01
CA GLN A 21 9.25 -3.61 22.46
C GLN A 21 9.98 -3.04 21.25
N VAL A 22 9.42 -1.99 20.64
CA VAL A 22 10.00 -1.28 19.49
C VAL A 22 10.28 0.20 19.79
N GLY A 23 10.39 0.55 21.10
CA GLY A 23 10.74 1.90 21.55
C GLY A 23 9.56 2.86 21.70
N GLY A 24 8.33 2.36 21.66
CA GLY A 24 7.11 3.13 21.89
C GLY A 24 6.65 3.09 23.35
N LYS A 25 5.42 3.57 23.57
CA LYS A 25 4.76 3.54 24.90
C LYS A 25 4.44 2.09 25.31
N ASN A 26 4.25 1.86 26.60
CA ASN A 26 3.72 0.58 27.09
C ASN A 26 2.22 0.47 26.74
N LEU A 27 1.95 0.00 25.53
CA LEU A 27 0.63 -0.12 24.94
C LEU A 27 0.58 -1.39 24.08
N PRO A 28 -0.40 -2.28 24.28
CA PRO A 28 -0.60 -3.44 23.44
C PRO A 28 -0.80 -3.03 21.97
N ILE A 29 -0.28 -3.85 21.05
CA ILE A 29 -0.52 -3.65 19.61
C ILE A 29 -1.81 -4.37 19.22
N THR A 30 -2.75 -3.63 18.63
CA THR A 30 -3.95 -4.18 17.99
C THR A 30 -3.71 -4.23 16.49
N LEU A 31 -3.50 -5.42 15.96
CA LEU A 31 -3.27 -5.64 14.54
C LEU A 31 -4.61 -5.74 13.81
N ILE A 32 -4.76 -4.98 12.73
CA ILE A 32 -5.91 -5.05 11.82
C ILE A 32 -5.40 -5.42 10.44
N ASN A 33 -5.94 -6.49 9.86
CA ASN A 33 -5.62 -6.93 8.50
C ASN A 33 -6.72 -6.55 7.50
N ARG A 34 -6.39 -6.62 6.24
CA ARG A 34 -7.35 -6.74 5.15
C ARG A 34 -7.67 -8.24 4.95
N THR A 35 -8.88 -8.53 4.47
CA THR A 35 -9.29 -9.91 4.15
C THR A 35 -8.36 -10.55 3.12
N GLN A 36 -8.32 -11.89 3.10
CA GLN A 36 -7.65 -12.64 2.03
C GLN A 36 -8.22 -12.23 0.66
N GLY A 37 -7.36 -12.21 -0.36
CA GLY A 37 -7.73 -11.73 -1.70
C GLY A 37 -7.69 -10.21 -1.88
N SER A 38 -7.46 -9.42 -0.83
CA SER A 38 -7.22 -7.97 -0.96
C SER A 38 -5.88 -7.69 -1.67
N GLY A 39 -5.90 -6.97 -2.79
CA GLY A 39 -4.69 -6.53 -3.50
C GLY A 39 -3.77 -5.68 -2.61
N THR A 40 -4.34 -4.84 -1.72
CA THR A 40 -3.58 -4.07 -0.73
C THR A 40 -2.85 -5.00 0.26
N ARG A 41 -3.49 -6.11 0.68
CA ARG A 41 -2.85 -7.12 1.53
C ARG A 41 -1.72 -7.83 0.80
N VAL A 42 -1.95 -8.29 -0.41
CA VAL A 42 -0.93 -8.95 -1.24
C VAL A 42 0.30 -8.03 -1.41
N THR A 43 0.08 -6.78 -1.79
CA THR A 43 1.17 -5.79 -1.93
C THR A 43 1.93 -5.57 -0.62
N PHE A 44 1.21 -5.47 0.49
CA PHE A 44 1.82 -5.26 1.80
C PHE A 44 2.62 -6.49 2.28
N GLU A 45 2.08 -7.68 2.16
CA GLU A 45 2.75 -8.92 2.56
C GLU A 45 3.99 -9.18 1.69
N GLU A 46 3.88 -8.99 0.37
CA GLU A 46 5.00 -9.17 -0.55
C GLU A 46 6.13 -8.16 -0.30
N TYR A 47 5.82 -6.87 -0.32
CA TYR A 47 6.86 -5.82 -0.31
C TYR A 47 7.10 -5.19 1.06
N GLY A 48 6.15 -5.24 1.97
CA GLY A 48 6.28 -4.75 3.34
C GLY A 48 6.80 -5.81 4.30
N LEU A 49 6.36 -7.05 4.14
CA LEU A 49 6.73 -8.17 5.00
C LEU A 49 7.75 -9.12 4.35
N ASN A 50 8.24 -8.78 3.17
CA ASN A 50 9.21 -9.58 2.42
C ASN A 50 8.68 -11.01 2.16
N GLY A 51 7.46 -11.09 1.61
CA GLY A 51 6.76 -12.33 1.26
C GLY A 51 6.21 -13.15 2.45
N ARG A 52 6.18 -12.56 3.66
CA ARG A 52 5.62 -13.25 4.83
C ARG A 52 4.15 -12.92 5.00
N GLU A 53 3.38 -13.90 5.40
CA GLU A 53 1.99 -13.69 5.76
C GLU A 53 1.86 -12.94 7.10
N SER A 54 0.84 -12.10 7.18
CA SER A 54 0.45 -11.45 8.42
C SER A 54 -0.12 -12.47 9.42
N ALA A 55 0.16 -12.27 10.70
CA ALA A 55 -0.44 -13.07 11.77
C ALA A 55 -1.97 -12.95 11.74
N VAL A 56 -2.65 -13.97 12.26
CA VAL A 56 -4.11 -13.95 12.43
C VAL A 56 -4.51 -12.77 13.31
N ALA A 57 -5.43 -11.96 12.80
CA ALA A 57 -5.92 -10.76 13.46
C ALA A 57 -7.34 -10.45 12.96
N GLN A 58 -7.95 -9.39 13.49
CA GLN A 58 -9.20 -8.87 12.95
C GLN A 58 -9.02 -8.51 11.46
N GLU A 59 -9.91 -9.00 10.59
CA GLU A 59 -9.87 -8.71 9.16
C GLU A 59 -11.00 -7.78 8.75
N GLN A 60 -10.72 -6.92 7.75
CA GLN A 60 -11.67 -5.98 7.17
C GLN A 60 -11.58 -6.02 5.64
N ASP A 61 -12.71 -5.92 4.99
CA ASP A 61 -12.86 -5.97 3.53
C ASP A 61 -12.50 -4.64 2.82
N SER A 62 -12.53 -3.52 3.55
CA SER A 62 -12.27 -2.20 2.96
C SER A 62 -11.21 -1.40 3.71
N SER A 63 -10.43 -0.60 2.97
CA SER A 63 -9.46 0.35 3.53
C SER A 63 -10.14 1.46 4.34
N GLY A 64 -11.38 1.81 3.99
CA GLY A 64 -12.16 2.80 4.73
C GLY A 64 -12.49 2.34 6.14
N THR A 65 -12.97 1.11 6.29
CA THR A 65 -13.28 0.48 7.59
C THR A 65 -12.00 0.31 8.42
N VAL A 66 -10.91 -0.16 7.80
CA VAL A 66 -9.59 -0.24 8.47
C VAL A 66 -9.17 1.10 9.03
N ARG A 67 -9.22 2.18 8.23
CA ARG A 67 -8.88 3.53 8.69
C ARG A 67 -9.72 3.97 9.89
N GLN A 68 -11.02 3.71 9.84
CA GLN A 68 -11.95 4.06 10.94
C GLN A 68 -11.55 3.34 12.23
N ILE A 69 -11.31 2.03 12.17
CA ILE A 69 -10.93 1.24 13.35
C ILE A 69 -9.58 1.72 13.90
N VAL A 70 -8.57 1.91 13.05
CA VAL A 70 -7.25 2.39 13.48
C VAL A 70 -7.36 3.77 14.13
N SER A 71 -8.19 4.67 13.61
CA SER A 71 -8.36 6.01 14.17
C SER A 71 -9.01 6.04 15.55
N SER A 72 -9.81 5.04 15.89
CA SER A 72 -10.57 4.97 17.15
C SER A 72 -9.99 3.97 18.17
N THR A 73 -8.98 3.17 17.77
CA THR A 73 -8.43 2.10 18.63
C THR A 73 -6.99 2.45 19.03
N PRO A 74 -6.75 2.80 20.31
CA PRO A 74 -5.40 3.02 20.81
C PRO A 74 -4.49 1.80 20.58
N GLY A 75 -3.29 2.04 20.04
CA GLY A 75 -2.34 0.97 19.76
C GLY A 75 -2.58 0.20 18.47
N ALA A 76 -3.64 0.50 17.74
CA ALA A 76 -3.91 -0.17 16.47
C ALA A 76 -2.88 0.20 15.38
N ILE A 77 -2.60 -0.79 14.52
CA ILE A 77 -1.78 -0.65 13.32
C ILE A 77 -2.39 -1.47 12.19
N SER A 78 -2.32 -0.92 10.99
CA SER A 78 -2.74 -1.57 9.75
C SER A 78 -2.03 -0.97 8.53
N TYR A 79 -2.50 -1.30 7.35
CA TYR A 79 -2.05 -0.78 6.06
C TYR A 79 -3.25 -0.45 5.17
N VAL A 80 -3.12 0.63 4.43
CA VAL A 80 -4.13 1.13 3.47
C VAL A 80 -3.43 1.79 2.29
N SER A 81 -4.11 1.93 1.15
CA SER A 81 -3.60 2.73 0.03
C SER A 81 -3.65 4.23 0.35
N PHE A 82 -2.85 5.03 -0.36
CA PHE A 82 -2.65 6.47 -0.09
C PHE A 82 -3.96 7.26 -0.08
N GLY A 83 -4.88 6.97 -0.98
CA GLY A 83 -6.18 7.64 -1.04
C GLY A 83 -7.02 7.54 0.23
N TYR A 84 -6.68 6.61 1.13
CA TYR A 84 -7.38 6.45 2.42
C TYR A 84 -6.64 7.11 3.60
N VAL A 85 -5.44 7.64 3.39
CA VAL A 85 -4.70 8.33 4.45
C VAL A 85 -5.24 9.74 4.62
N ASN A 86 -5.60 10.11 5.84
CA ASN A 86 -6.05 11.44 6.20
C ASN A 86 -5.55 11.83 7.61
N LYS A 87 -6.02 12.95 8.13
CA LYS A 87 -5.61 13.48 9.45
C LYS A 87 -5.97 12.57 10.63
N ALA A 88 -6.88 11.60 10.45
CA ALA A 88 -7.32 10.69 11.51
C ALA A 88 -6.33 9.54 11.78
N VAL A 89 -5.40 9.29 10.87
CA VAL A 89 -4.38 8.23 10.99
C VAL A 89 -2.98 8.77 10.74
N GLN A 90 -2.00 8.23 11.44
CA GLN A 90 -0.61 8.65 11.35
C GLN A 90 0.20 7.69 10.48
N PRO A 91 0.69 8.12 9.31
CA PRO A 91 1.61 7.31 8.52
C PRO A 91 2.92 7.02 9.26
N ILE A 92 3.41 5.80 9.11
CA ILE A 92 4.65 5.33 9.74
C ILE A 92 5.80 5.45 8.75
N THR A 93 6.91 6.01 9.18
CA THR A 93 8.19 6.01 8.46
C THR A 93 8.88 4.66 8.62
N ILE A 94 9.32 4.04 7.54
CA ILE A 94 10.05 2.76 7.56
C ILE A 94 11.49 2.98 7.09
N ASN A 95 12.46 2.55 7.90
CA ASN A 95 13.89 2.76 7.66
C ASN A 95 14.26 4.23 7.36
N GLY A 96 13.55 5.18 7.97
CA GLY A 96 13.75 6.60 7.72
C GLY A 96 13.03 7.16 6.48
N ILE A 97 12.42 6.30 5.65
CA ILE A 97 11.68 6.71 4.45
C ILE A 97 10.20 6.93 4.78
N LYS A 98 9.64 8.07 4.39
CA LYS A 98 8.22 8.39 4.54
C LYS A 98 7.41 7.80 3.38
N PRO A 99 6.16 7.35 3.61
CA PRO A 99 5.24 6.97 2.54
C PRO A 99 4.72 8.23 1.83
N THR A 100 5.41 8.66 0.80
CA THR A 100 5.04 9.80 -0.05
C THR A 100 5.06 9.37 -1.51
N GLU A 101 4.25 10.02 -2.35
CA GLU A 101 4.22 9.76 -3.79
C GLU A 101 5.63 9.84 -4.39
N ARG A 102 6.39 10.88 -4.04
CA ARG A 102 7.78 11.04 -4.52
C ARG A 102 8.66 9.84 -4.17
N ASN A 103 8.62 9.38 -2.91
CA ASN A 103 9.43 8.24 -2.49
C ASN A 103 8.98 6.93 -3.15
N VAL A 104 7.71 6.81 -3.57
CA VAL A 104 7.23 5.71 -4.41
C VAL A 104 7.77 5.84 -5.82
N MET A 105 7.64 7.01 -6.45
CA MET A 105 8.15 7.27 -7.81
C MET A 105 9.66 7.02 -7.91
N ASP A 106 10.41 7.40 -6.88
CA ASP A 106 11.87 7.19 -6.78
C ASP A 106 12.23 5.78 -6.29
N ASN A 107 11.23 4.93 -6.04
CA ASN A 107 11.39 3.60 -5.46
C ASN A 107 12.21 3.58 -4.16
N ASP A 108 12.20 4.66 -3.37
CA ASP A 108 12.73 4.68 -2.00
C ASP A 108 11.76 4.00 -1.05
N TRP A 109 10.45 4.30 -1.17
CA TRP A 109 9.39 3.54 -0.52
C TRP A 109 9.08 2.29 -1.34
N LYS A 110 9.29 1.10 -0.77
CA LYS A 110 9.24 -0.18 -1.48
C LYS A 110 7.85 -0.82 -1.55
N ILE A 111 6.92 -0.39 -0.69
CA ILE A 111 5.59 -1.03 -0.57
C ILE A 111 4.64 -0.36 -1.57
N TRP A 112 4.69 -0.80 -2.82
CA TRP A 112 3.82 -0.36 -3.89
C TRP A 112 3.64 -1.42 -4.96
N SER A 113 2.54 -1.37 -5.70
CA SER A 113 2.26 -2.20 -6.88
C SER A 113 1.46 -1.40 -7.89
N TYR A 114 1.38 -1.91 -9.11
CA TYR A 114 0.45 -1.38 -10.10
C TYR A 114 -0.99 -1.82 -9.81
N GLU A 115 -1.94 -0.99 -10.19
CA GLU A 115 -3.33 -1.39 -10.37
C GLU A 115 -3.47 -1.97 -11.78
N HIS A 116 -4.11 -3.14 -11.89
CA HIS A 116 -4.30 -3.85 -13.13
C HIS A 116 -5.77 -3.94 -13.51
N ILE A 117 -6.06 -3.80 -14.78
CA ILE A 117 -7.39 -4.02 -15.35
C ILE A 117 -7.33 -5.24 -16.26
N TYR A 118 -8.22 -6.18 -16.02
CA TYR A 118 -8.32 -7.42 -16.78
C TYR A 118 -9.54 -7.40 -17.67
N THR A 119 -9.39 -7.88 -18.92
CA THR A 119 -10.49 -8.07 -19.89
C THR A 119 -10.52 -9.51 -20.33
N ASN A 120 -11.72 -10.00 -20.69
CA ASN A 120 -11.85 -11.30 -21.31
C ASN A 120 -11.55 -11.15 -22.82
N GLY A 121 -10.33 -11.51 -23.21
CA GLY A 121 -9.81 -11.32 -24.56
C GLY A 121 -9.48 -9.86 -24.92
N GLN A 122 -9.31 -9.60 -26.23
CA GLN A 122 -8.96 -8.25 -26.70
C GLN A 122 -10.13 -7.27 -26.53
N PRO A 123 -9.89 -6.11 -25.88
CA PRO A 123 -10.96 -5.15 -25.65
C PRO A 123 -11.42 -4.48 -26.96
N THR A 124 -12.73 -4.44 -27.17
CA THR A 124 -13.38 -3.81 -28.31
C THR A 124 -14.45 -2.80 -27.86
N GLY A 125 -14.99 -2.02 -28.79
CA GLY A 125 -16.14 -1.14 -28.55
C GLY A 125 -15.96 -0.19 -27.38
N LEU A 126 -16.90 -0.18 -26.44
CA LEU A 126 -16.90 0.69 -25.25
C LEU A 126 -15.81 0.33 -24.29
N THR A 127 -15.50 -0.95 -24.09
CA THR A 127 -14.41 -1.40 -23.22
C THR A 127 -13.07 -0.81 -23.68
N LYS A 128 -12.75 -0.87 -24.96
CA LYS A 128 -11.54 -0.25 -25.53
C LYS A 128 -11.51 1.27 -25.29
N LYS A 129 -12.63 1.96 -25.54
CA LYS A 129 -12.75 3.41 -25.31
C LYS A 129 -12.54 3.77 -23.85
N PHE A 130 -13.11 3.00 -22.91
CA PHE A 130 -12.94 3.20 -21.47
C PHE A 130 -11.49 3.01 -21.03
N LEU A 131 -10.80 1.98 -21.50
CA LEU A 131 -9.37 1.78 -21.19
C LEU A 131 -8.52 2.94 -21.71
N HIS A 132 -8.75 3.42 -22.93
CA HIS A 132 -8.06 4.60 -23.46
C HIS A 132 -8.36 5.85 -22.63
N TYR A 133 -9.59 6.02 -22.16
CA TYR A 133 -9.96 7.13 -21.27
C TYR A 133 -9.17 7.08 -19.97
N LEU A 134 -9.09 5.91 -19.31
CA LEU A 134 -8.33 5.74 -18.08
C LEU A 134 -6.83 5.98 -18.27
N GLN A 135 -6.28 5.68 -19.44
CA GLN A 135 -4.87 5.89 -19.78
C GLN A 135 -4.55 7.31 -20.26
N ASN A 136 -5.57 8.16 -20.43
CA ASN A 136 -5.39 9.54 -20.88
C ASN A 136 -4.62 10.34 -19.83
N ASP A 137 -3.66 11.15 -20.26
CA ASP A 137 -2.78 11.95 -19.40
C ASP A 137 -3.54 12.88 -18.45
N HIS A 138 -4.60 13.50 -18.97
CA HIS A 138 -5.42 14.38 -18.15
C HIS A 138 -6.09 13.62 -17.01
N ILE A 139 -6.68 12.45 -17.29
CA ILE A 139 -7.31 11.59 -16.27
C ILE A 139 -6.29 11.08 -15.27
N GLN A 140 -5.15 10.60 -15.74
CA GLN A 140 -4.05 10.11 -14.90
C GLN A 140 -3.56 11.21 -13.93
N LYS A 141 -3.35 12.43 -14.42
CA LYS A 141 -2.78 13.53 -13.64
C LYS A 141 -3.81 14.30 -12.79
N THR A 142 -5.10 14.19 -13.07
CA THR A 142 -6.14 14.91 -12.33
C THR A 142 -6.96 14.00 -11.45
N LEU A 143 -7.74 13.09 -12.03
CA LEU A 143 -8.67 12.24 -11.30
C LEU A 143 -7.92 11.24 -10.41
N PHE A 144 -6.94 10.53 -10.98
CA PHE A 144 -6.23 9.49 -10.23
C PHE A 144 -5.36 10.08 -9.11
N ASN A 145 -4.70 11.20 -9.34
CA ASN A 145 -3.97 11.89 -8.26
C ASN A 145 -4.90 12.32 -7.11
N LYS A 146 -6.10 12.83 -7.41
CA LYS A 146 -7.10 13.16 -6.38
C LYS A 146 -7.56 11.93 -5.59
N LEU A 147 -7.55 10.75 -6.20
CA LEU A 147 -7.90 9.48 -5.56
C LEU A 147 -6.70 8.84 -4.82
N GLY A 148 -5.52 9.45 -4.87
CA GLY A 148 -4.30 8.94 -4.22
C GLY A 148 -3.55 7.90 -5.02
N TYR A 149 -3.78 7.82 -6.35
CA TYR A 149 -2.99 7.00 -7.27
C TYR A 149 -1.86 7.83 -7.89
N ILE A 150 -0.77 7.18 -8.21
CA ILE A 150 0.36 7.77 -8.91
C ILE A 150 0.28 7.37 -10.38
N SER A 151 0.39 8.35 -11.29
CA SER A 151 0.43 8.04 -12.72
C SER A 151 1.63 7.14 -13.02
N VAL A 152 1.41 6.09 -13.79
CA VAL A 152 2.49 5.19 -14.25
C VAL A 152 3.56 5.94 -15.05
N LYS A 153 3.19 7.06 -15.70
CA LYS A 153 4.12 7.92 -16.47
C LYS A 153 5.05 8.76 -15.59
N ASP A 154 4.66 8.99 -14.33
CA ASP A 154 5.46 9.74 -13.37
C ASP A 154 6.42 8.82 -12.58
N MET A 155 6.25 7.50 -12.71
CA MET A 155 7.14 6.52 -12.10
C MET A 155 8.52 6.58 -12.77
N ARG A 156 9.58 6.53 -11.97
CA ARG A 156 10.98 6.47 -12.43
C ARG A 156 11.55 5.06 -12.41
N TYR A 157 10.80 4.12 -11.87
CA TYR A 157 11.13 2.72 -11.78
C TYR A 157 9.92 1.88 -12.19
N GLN A 158 10.23 0.77 -12.83
CA GLN A 158 9.26 -0.26 -13.21
C GLN A 158 9.43 -1.48 -12.31
N ARG A 159 8.35 -2.21 -12.13
CA ARG A 159 8.33 -3.48 -11.41
C ARG A 159 7.65 -4.52 -12.29
N THR A 160 8.37 -5.61 -12.60
CA THR A 160 7.79 -6.75 -13.29
C THR A 160 6.82 -7.50 -12.38
N TRP A 161 6.00 -8.37 -12.94
CA TRP A 161 5.10 -9.23 -12.18
C TRP A 161 5.85 -10.20 -11.23
N GLN A 162 7.13 -10.53 -11.52
CA GLN A 162 8.00 -11.27 -10.60
C GLN A 162 8.64 -10.38 -9.50
N GLY A 163 8.30 -9.10 -9.43
CA GLY A 163 8.85 -8.17 -8.45
C GLY A 163 10.22 -7.58 -8.80
N LYS A 164 10.80 -7.88 -9.98
CA LYS A 164 12.08 -7.30 -10.41
C LYS A 164 11.92 -5.81 -10.68
N ILE A 165 12.81 -5.00 -10.12
CA ILE A 165 12.84 -3.55 -10.29
C ILE A 165 13.88 -3.17 -11.34
N SER A 166 13.51 -2.27 -12.25
CA SER A 166 14.40 -1.62 -13.21
C SER A 166 14.12 -0.13 -13.29
N LYS A 167 15.11 0.66 -13.69
CA LYS A 167 14.93 2.10 -13.92
C LYS A 167 14.18 2.30 -15.25
N GLY A 168 13.15 3.12 -15.25
CA GLY A 168 12.30 3.38 -16.42
C GLY A 168 10.94 3.93 -16.02
N SER A 169 10.24 4.55 -16.94
CA SER A 169 8.85 5.01 -16.76
C SER A 169 7.89 4.17 -17.59
N GLY A 170 6.65 4.06 -17.14
CA GLY A 170 5.60 3.30 -17.82
C GLY A 170 5.48 1.85 -17.35
N VAL A 171 4.62 1.10 -18.02
CA VAL A 171 4.41 -0.35 -17.84
C VAL A 171 4.79 -1.02 -19.15
N GLU A 172 5.55 -2.12 -19.09
CA GLU A 172 5.78 -2.98 -20.26
C GLU A 172 4.49 -3.65 -20.71
#